data_5f90ef282ca412ed1af5230426987885
#
_entry.id   5f90ef282ca412ed1af5230426987885
#
_cell.length_a   1.000
_cell.length_b   1.000
_cell.length_c   1.000
_cell.angle_alpha   90.00
_cell.angle_beta   90.00
_cell.angle_gamma   90.00
#
_symmetry.space_group_name_H-M   'P 1'
#
loop_
_entity.id
_entity.type
_entity.pdbx_description
1 polymer ?
#
loop_
_entity_poly.entity_id
_entity_poly.type
_entity_poly.pdbx_seq_one_letter_code
_entity_poly.pdbx_strand_id
1 'polypeptide(L)'
;MVCPICRRDHPETDARALAILSATPRRLQRLTSSLSPRSSGARPVRDKWSTKEIIAHLNDCELIYGLRYRGLAADPGAPLAAFDQDVWAKELQYRKQPLKVGLDSFVALRKQNIALLKRLPKGVWTQVSPHPEYGTLSLRELVVHLAHHDRNHTAQVERITSALERAGKKNKSTKKRRKKARKAGRKRSRR
;
A
#
# COMPACT_ATOMS: atom_id res chain seq x y z
N MET A 1 5.45 -8.77 20.44
CA MET A 1 4.00 -8.96 20.69
C MET A 1 3.39 -9.70 19.51
N VAL A 2 2.75 -10.85 19.77
CA VAL A 2 2.05 -11.59 18.70
C VAL A 2 0.80 -10.81 18.29
N CYS A 3 0.70 -10.46 17.03
CA CYS A 3 -0.42 -9.70 16.48
C CYS A 3 -1.66 -10.60 16.37
N PRO A 4 -2.81 -10.23 16.95
CA PRO A 4 -4.04 -11.01 16.83
C PRO A 4 -4.56 -11.16 15.39
N ILE A 5 -4.29 -10.17 14.54
CA ILE A 5 -4.79 -10.10 13.15
C ILE A 5 -3.99 -11.02 12.22
N CYS A 6 -2.65 -10.90 12.19
CA CYS A 6 -1.81 -11.66 11.27
C CYS A 6 -1.03 -12.82 11.91
N ARG A 7 -1.17 -13.02 13.23
CA ARG A 7 -0.54 -14.06 14.05
C ARG A 7 1.00 -14.10 13.97
N ARG A 8 1.62 -12.96 13.62
CA ARG A 8 3.08 -12.80 13.58
C ARG A 8 3.56 -11.96 14.75
N ASP A 9 4.79 -12.19 15.16
CA ASP A 9 5.42 -11.31 16.14
C ASP A 9 5.80 -9.97 15.50
N HIS A 10 5.41 -8.89 16.17
CA HIS A 10 5.74 -7.53 15.78
C HIS A 10 6.52 -6.88 16.93
N PRO A 11 7.84 -6.77 16.78
CA PRO A 11 8.70 -6.20 17.82
C PRO A 11 8.64 -4.66 17.87
N GLU A 12 7.83 -4.02 17.02
CA GLU A 12 7.76 -2.57 16.95
C GLU A 12 7.16 -1.96 18.22
N THR A 13 7.84 -0.92 18.74
CA THR A 13 7.27 -0.01 19.73
C THR A 13 6.25 0.93 19.09
N ASP A 14 5.39 1.55 19.90
CA ASP A 14 4.42 2.55 19.41
C ASP A 14 5.11 3.67 18.60
N ALA A 15 6.24 4.17 19.08
CA ALA A 15 7.02 5.21 18.39
C ALA A 15 7.56 4.73 17.04
N ARG A 16 8.04 3.49 16.95
CA ARG A 16 8.53 2.91 15.70
C ARG A 16 7.41 2.64 14.72
N ALA A 17 6.26 2.15 15.18
CA ALA A 17 5.08 1.97 14.35
C ALA A 17 4.62 3.31 13.76
N LEU A 18 4.50 4.36 14.55
CA LEU A 18 4.18 5.71 14.07
C LEU A 18 5.21 6.26 13.09
N ALA A 19 6.50 6.00 13.29
CA ALA A 19 7.55 6.40 12.35
C ALA A 19 7.41 5.71 11.00
N ILE A 20 7.13 4.39 10.97
CA ILE A 20 6.86 3.63 9.76
C ILE A 20 5.66 4.21 9.02
N LEU A 21 4.53 4.36 9.70
CA LEU A 21 3.30 4.92 9.13
C LEU A 21 3.52 6.33 8.56
N SER A 22 4.31 7.16 9.24
CA SER A 22 4.62 8.53 8.79
C SER A 22 5.54 8.55 7.55
N ALA A 23 6.40 7.55 7.37
CA ALA A 23 7.35 7.48 6.26
C ALA A 23 6.74 6.87 4.98
N THR A 24 5.72 6.02 5.13
CA THR A 24 5.09 5.28 4.02
C THR A 24 4.60 6.18 2.88
N PRO A 25 3.92 7.32 3.09
CA PRO A 25 3.45 8.18 2.02
C PRO A 25 4.57 8.63 1.08
N ARG A 26 5.65 9.18 1.64
CA ARG A 26 6.80 9.63 0.84
C ARG A 26 7.47 8.48 0.08
N ARG A 27 7.54 7.30 0.67
CA ARG A 27 8.13 6.13 0.02
C ARG A 27 7.28 5.68 -1.17
N LEU A 28 5.96 5.60 -1.01
CA LEU A 28 5.05 5.26 -2.09
C LEU A 28 5.06 6.30 -3.20
N GLN A 29 5.06 7.59 -2.88
CA GLN A 29 5.19 8.67 -3.86
C GLN A 29 6.45 8.51 -4.71
N ARG A 30 7.61 8.24 -4.10
CA ARG A 30 8.87 8.00 -4.84
C ARG A 30 8.79 6.75 -5.72
N LEU A 31 8.29 5.63 -5.19
CA LEU A 31 8.19 4.37 -5.94
C LEU A 31 7.26 4.45 -7.14
N THR A 32 6.28 5.34 -7.09
CA THR A 32 5.25 5.45 -8.13
C THR A 32 5.44 6.63 -9.08
N SER A 33 6.41 7.53 -8.80
CA SER A 33 6.60 8.80 -9.52
C SER A 33 6.84 8.64 -11.04
N SER A 34 7.46 7.54 -11.47
CA SER A 34 7.76 7.25 -12.87
C SER A 34 6.71 6.39 -13.57
N LEU A 35 5.64 5.98 -12.86
CA LEU A 35 4.63 5.09 -13.41
C LEU A 35 3.62 5.86 -14.27
N SER A 36 3.47 5.42 -15.52
CA SER A 36 2.36 5.84 -16.38
C SER A 36 1.05 5.13 -15.97
N PRO A 37 -0.13 5.60 -16.44
CA PRO A 37 -1.41 4.90 -16.21
C PRO A 37 -1.38 3.42 -16.62
N ARG A 38 -0.70 3.12 -17.74
CA ARG A 38 -0.53 1.74 -18.22
C ARG A 38 0.36 0.90 -17.30
N SER A 39 1.51 1.42 -16.90
CA SER A 39 2.46 0.69 -16.06
C SER A 39 1.97 0.54 -14.62
N SER A 40 1.23 1.51 -14.08
CA SER A 40 0.63 1.39 -12.74
C SER A 40 -0.44 0.30 -12.65
N GLY A 41 -1.12 -0.01 -13.77
CA GLY A 41 -2.10 -1.10 -13.86
C GLY A 41 -1.50 -2.44 -14.29
N ALA A 42 -0.20 -2.51 -14.59
CA ALA A 42 0.44 -3.75 -14.99
C ALA A 42 0.57 -4.73 -13.81
N ARG A 43 0.35 -6.02 -14.08
CA ARG A 43 0.50 -7.13 -13.13
C ARG A 43 1.66 -8.01 -13.59
N PRO A 44 2.90 -7.78 -13.14
CA PRO A 44 4.05 -8.59 -13.52
C PRO A 44 3.94 -10.06 -13.08
N VAL A 45 3.14 -10.31 -12.05
CA VAL A 45 2.80 -11.65 -11.57
C VAL A 45 1.30 -11.86 -11.75
N ARG A 46 0.93 -12.96 -12.41
CA ARG A 46 -0.47 -13.33 -12.62
C ARG A 46 -1.18 -13.44 -11.27
N ASP A 47 -2.46 -13.05 -11.23
CA ASP A 47 -3.35 -13.14 -10.08
C ASP A 47 -2.88 -12.38 -8.82
N LYS A 48 -1.91 -11.45 -8.98
CA LYS A 48 -1.50 -10.50 -7.94
C LYS A 48 -1.93 -9.08 -8.31
N TRP A 49 -2.13 -8.25 -7.32
CA TRP A 49 -2.53 -6.85 -7.50
C TRP A 49 -1.44 -6.04 -8.22
N SER A 50 -1.87 -5.12 -9.06
CA SER A 50 -1.04 -4.06 -9.65
C SER A 50 -0.74 -2.98 -8.61
N THR A 51 0.21 -2.09 -8.93
CA THR A 51 0.53 -0.95 -8.05
C THR A 51 -0.69 -0.10 -7.72
N LYS A 52 -1.55 0.22 -8.71
CA LYS A 52 -2.73 1.05 -8.46
C LYS A 52 -3.78 0.35 -7.59
N GLU A 53 -3.92 -0.97 -7.68
CA GLU A 53 -4.81 -1.74 -6.80
C GLU A 53 -4.30 -1.77 -5.36
N ILE A 54 -2.98 -1.89 -5.17
CA ILE A 54 -2.36 -1.81 -3.84
C ILE A 54 -2.60 -0.41 -3.24
N ILE A 55 -2.45 0.66 -4.01
CA ILE A 55 -2.69 2.02 -3.53
C ILE A 55 -4.16 2.24 -3.18
N ALA A 56 -5.10 1.71 -3.97
CA ALA A 56 -6.52 1.77 -3.67
C ALA A 56 -6.83 1.06 -2.34
N HIS A 57 -6.29 -0.15 -2.15
CA HIS A 57 -6.41 -0.89 -0.91
C HIS A 57 -5.83 -0.15 0.30
N LEU A 58 -4.63 0.43 0.17
CA LEU A 58 -4.03 1.22 1.24
C LEU A 58 -4.86 2.46 1.60
N ASN A 59 -5.49 3.11 0.60
CA ASN A 59 -6.41 4.21 0.83
C ASN A 59 -7.63 3.78 1.65
N ASP A 60 -8.25 2.65 1.29
CA ASP A 60 -9.42 2.14 2.00
C ASP A 60 -9.07 1.64 3.40
N CYS A 61 -7.87 1.09 3.59
CA CYS A 61 -7.34 0.81 4.92
C CYS A 61 -7.27 2.07 5.78
N GLU A 62 -6.88 3.23 5.23
CA GLU A 62 -6.85 4.48 6.00
C GLU A 62 -8.24 4.94 6.45
N LEU A 63 -9.27 4.72 5.64
CA LEU A 63 -10.66 5.01 6.02
C LEU A 63 -11.10 4.13 7.18
N ILE A 64 -10.92 2.82 7.05
CA ILE A 64 -11.35 1.83 8.05
C ILE A 64 -10.55 1.99 9.36
N TYR A 65 -9.23 2.07 9.29
CA TYR A 65 -8.41 2.24 10.48
C TYR A 65 -8.64 3.62 11.13
N GLY A 66 -8.84 4.64 10.34
CA GLY A 66 -9.23 5.96 10.84
C GLY A 66 -10.56 5.94 11.61
N LEU A 67 -11.54 5.18 11.13
CA LEU A 67 -12.81 4.95 11.85
C LEU A 67 -12.57 4.15 13.15
N ARG A 68 -11.79 3.06 13.09
CA ARG A 68 -11.45 2.24 14.26
C ARG A 68 -10.73 3.05 15.35
N TYR A 69 -9.79 3.91 14.99
CA TYR A 69 -9.08 4.77 15.94
C TYR A 69 -10.02 5.74 16.64
N ARG A 70 -11.01 6.30 15.91
CA ARG A 70 -12.01 7.20 16.47
C ARG A 70 -12.97 6.46 17.40
N GLY A 71 -13.45 5.30 16.98
CA GLY A 71 -14.31 4.45 17.81
C GLY A 71 -13.64 4.10 19.12
N LEU A 72 -12.42 3.54 19.08
CA LEU A 72 -11.66 3.20 20.29
C LEU A 72 -11.40 4.39 21.22
N ALA A 73 -11.21 5.58 20.66
CA ALA A 73 -10.94 6.77 21.45
C ALA A 73 -12.20 7.40 22.05
N ALA A 74 -13.34 7.35 21.35
CA ALA A 74 -14.57 8.03 21.74
C ALA A 74 -15.60 7.11 22.40
N ASP A 75 -15.61 5.83 22.02
CA ASP A 75 -16.58 4.82 22.50
C ASP A 75 -15.90 3.45 22.64
N PRO A 76 -15.02 3.28 23.65
CA PRO A 76 -14.34 2.02 23.90
C PRO A 76 -15.33 0.90 24.18
N GLY A 77 -15.12 -0.26 23.57
CA GLY A 77 -16.01 -1.42 23.66
C GLY A 77 -17.05 -1.51 22.54
N ALA A 78 -17.30 -0.44 21.79
CA ALA A 78 -18.13 -0.53 20.58
C ALA A 78 -17.44 -1.42 19.50
N PRO A 79 -18.22 -2.23 18.73
CA PRO A 79 -17.65 -3.12 17.73
C PRO A 79 -16.86 -2.37 16.63
N LEU A 80 -15.69 -2.91 16.29
CA LEU A 80 -14.85 -2.38 15.21
C LEU A 80 -15.41 -2.80 13.84
N ALA A 81 -15.43 -1.88 12.89
CA ALA A 81 -15.82 -2.17 11.51
C ALA A 81 -14.91 -3.23 10.87
N ALA A 82 -15.51 -4.28 10.30
CA ALA A 82 -14.82 -5.27 9.47
C ALA A 82 -15.01 -4.95 7.98
N PHE A 83 -14.12 -5.45 7.14
CA PHE A 83 -14.27 -5.42 5.69
C PHE A 83 -13.48 -6.56 5.05
N ASP A 84 -14.03 -7.12 3.98
CA ASP A 84 -13.33 -8.08 3.13
C ASP A 84 -12.60 -7.33 2.01
N GLN A 85 -11.27 -7.39 2.03
CA GLN A 85 -10.42 -6.67 1.06
C GLN A 85 -10.59 -7.17 -0.38
N ASP A 86 -10.90 -8.45 -0.59
CA ASP A 86 -11.02 -9.02 -1.93
C ASP A 86 -12.38 -8.67 -2.53
N VAL A 87 -13.44 -8.68 -1.71
CA VAL A 87 -14.77 -8.16 -2.08
C VAL A 87 -14.65 -6.67 -2.43
N TRP A 88 -14.01 -5.85 -1.59
CA TRP A 88 -13.84 -4.43 -1.87
C TRP A 88 -13.02 -4.19 -3.13
N ALA A 89 -11.93 -4.90 -3.33
CA ALA A 89 -11.10 -4.74 -4.54
C ALA A 89 -11.89 -5.02 -5.82
N LYS A 90 -12.81 -6.01 -5.77
CA LYS A 90 -13.67 -6.39 -6.89
C LYS A 90 -14.81 -5.40 -7.08
N GLU A 91 -15.64 -5.19 -6.06
CA GLU A 91 -16.89 -4.43 -6.17
C GLU A 91 -16.65 -2.92 -6.29
N LEU A 92 -15.62 -2.36 -5.60
CA LEU A 92 -15.19 -0.97 -5.75
C LEU A 92 -14.26 -0.76 -6.95
N GLN A 93 -13.99 -1.80 -7.73
CA GLN A 93 -13.29 -1.75 -9.01
C GLN A 93 -11.91 -1.09 -8.91
N TYR A 94 -11.05 -1.50 -7.96
CA TYR A 94 -9.70 -0.94 -7.75
C TYR A 94 -8.87 -0.84 -9.04
N ARG A 95 -9.10 -1.75 -10.00
CA ARG A 95 -8.46 -1.70 -11.33
C ARG A 95 -8.81 -0.47 -12.15
N LYS A 96 -9.91 0.21 -11.87
CA LYS A 96 -10.35 1.42 -12.59
C LYS A 96 -9.92 2.71 -11.88
N GLN A 97 -9.56 2.64 -10.59
CA GLN A 97 -9.16 3.82 -9.83
C GLN A 97 -7.85 4.41 -10.38
N PRO A 98 -7.79 5.72 -10.69
CA PRO A 98 -6.55 6.37 -11.08
C PRO A 98 -5.54 6.36 -9.93
N LEU A 99 -4.28 5.95 -10.22
CA LEU A 99 -3.21 5.88 -9.23
C LEU A 99 -3.06 7.18 -8.42
N LYS A 100 -3.05 8.32 -9.12
CA LYS A 100 -2.84 9.62 -8.48
C LYS A 100 -3.94 9.96 -7.49
N VAL A 101 -5.20 9.73 -7.85
CA VAL A 101 -6.35 10.00 -6.97
C VAL A 101 -6.28 9.18 -5.69
N GLY A 102 -6.03 7.87 -5.81
CA GLY A 102 -5.89 6.99 -4.65
C GLY A 102 -4.68 7.35 -3.78
N LEU A 103 -3.55 7.71 -4.39
CA LEU A 103 -2.33 8.11 -3.66
C LEU A 103 -2.51 9.44 -2.92
N ASP A 104 -3.10 10.45 -3.54
CA ASP A 104 -3.34 11.76 -2.91
C ASP A 104 -4.31 11.63 -1.72
N SER A 105 -5.38 10.84 -1.88
CA SER A 105 -6.34 10.53 -0.81
C SER A 105 -5.67 9.77 0.34
N PHE A 106 -4.89 8.71 0.03
CA PHE A 106 -4.11 7.97 1.02
C PHE A 106 -3.18 8.90 1.84
N VAL A 107 -2.46 9.79 1.17
CA VAL A 107 -1.54 10.75 1.83
C VAL A 107 -2.30 11.68 2.77
N ALA A 108 -3.45 12.20 2.34
CA ALA A 108 -4.27 13.11 3.15
C ALA A 108 -4.86 12.41 4.38
N LEU A 109 -5.45 11.23 4.20
CA LEU A 109 -6.03 10.43 5.28
C LEU A 109 -4.96 9.99 6.29
N ARG A 110 -3.79 9.51 5.81
CA ARG A 110 -2.67 9.13 6.66
C ARG A 110 -2.19 10.30 7.51
N LYS A 111 -2.06 11.49 6.92
CA LYS A 111 -1.68 12.70 7.66
C LYS A 111 -2.66 13.00 8.79
N GLN A 112 -3.97 12.90 8.52
CA GLN A 112 -5.01 13.12 9.52
C GLN A 112 -4.98 12.06 10.62
N ASN A 113 -4.86 10.78 10.27
CA ASN A 113 -4.83 9.68 11.22
C ASN A 113 -3.57 9.73 12.10
N ILE A 114 -2.40 10.05 11.56
CA ILE A 114 -1.17 10.25 12.36
C ILE A 114 -1.33 11.45 13.31
N ALA A 115 -1.92 12.55 12.86
CA ALA A 115 -2.16 13.71 13.72
C ALA A 115 -3.13 13.38 14.87
N LEU A 116 -4.15 12.55 14.61
CA LEU A 116 -5.04 12.02 15.64
C LEU A 116 -4.26 11.18 16.65
N LEU A 117 -3.56 10.14 16.20
CA LEU A 117 -2.83 9.21 17.06
C LEU A 117 -1.81 9.90 17.99
N LYS A 118 -1.12 10.94 17.48
CA LYS A 118 -0.14 11.72 18.25
C LYS A 118 -0.74 12.56 19.37
N ARG A 119 -2.00 12.99 19.27
CA ARG A 119 -2.66 13.81 20.28
C ARG A 119 -3.50 13.00 21.27
N LEU A 120 -3.73 11.70 21.00
CA LEU A 120 -4.47 10.86 21.92
C LEU A 120 -3.67 10.63 23.23
N PRO A 121 -4.34 10.67 24.40
CA PRO A 121 -3.72 10.32 25.66
C PRO A 121 -3.16 8.89 25.66
N LYS A 122 -2.08 8.63 26.40
CA LYS A 122 -1.45 7.31 26.48
C LYS A 122 -2.42 6.19 26.89
N GLY A 123 -3.36 6.49 27.79
CA GLY A 123 -4.37 5.52 28.25
C GLY A 123 -5.27 5.00 27.14
N VAL A 124 -5.51 5.79 26.10
CA VAL A 124 -6.33 5.35 24.93
C VAL A 124 -5.66 4.22 24.15
N TRP A 125 -4.32 4.15 24.15
CA TRP A 125 -3.57 3.12 23.42
C TRP A 125 -3.78 1.70 23.95
N THR A 126 -4.26 1.56 25.17
CA THR A 126 -4.61 0.29 25.81
C THR A 126 -6.12 0.00 25.84
N GLN A 127 -6.95 0.95 25.40
CA GLN A 127 -8.38 0.72 25.24
C GLN A 127 -8.64 -0.33 24.17
N VAL A 128 -9.67 -1.14 24.39
CA VAL A 128 -9.97 -2.30 23.56
C VAL A 128 -11.41 -2.26 23.05
N SER A 129 -11.62 -2.86 21.88
CA SER A 129 -12.94 -3.04 21.26
C SER A 129 -13.01 -4.39 20.54
N PRO A 130 -14.18 -5.03 20.47
CA PRO A 130 -14.35 -6.30 19.80
C PRO A 130 -14.29 -6.13 18.28
N HIS A 131 -13.57 -7.04 17.60
CA HIS A 131 -13.57 -7.17 16.14
C HIS A 131 -14.19 -8.50 15.77
N PRO A 132 -15.11 -8.56 14.78
CA PRO A 132 -15.86 -9.77 14.45
C PRO A 132 -14.99 -11.00 14.12
N GLU A 133 -13.80 -10.78 13.53
CA GLU A 133 -12.93 -11.87 13.06
C GLU A 133 -11.71 -12.12 13.97
N TYR A 134 -11.26 -11.09 14.70
CA TYR A 134 -9.96 -11.14 15.39
C TYR A 134 -10.06 -11.07 16.92
N GLY A 135 -11.29 -11.11 17.45
CA GLY A 135 -11.53 -10.96 18.89
C GLY A 135 -11.32 -9.51 19.34
N THR A 136 -10.89 -9.33 20.58
CA THR A 136 -10.70 -8.01 21.16
C THR A 136 -9.36 -7.42 20.72
N LEU A 137 -9.36 -6.19 20.19
CA LEU A 137 -8.19 -5.47 19.72
C LEU A 137 -8.01 -4.15 20.46
N SER A 138 -6.79 -3.85 20.86
CA SER A 138 -6.39 -2.55 21.39
C SER A 138 -6.01 -1.57 20.26
N LEU A 139 -6.04 -0.26 20.56
CA LEU A 139 -5.54 0.75 19.63
C LEU A 139 -4.07 0.49 19.27
N ARG A 140 -3.25 0.08 20.23
CA ARG A 140 -1.84 -0.28 20.01
C ARG A 140 -1.70 -1.38 18.98
N GLU A 141 -2.45 -2.48 19.12
CA GLU A 141 -2.39 -3.62 18.21
C GLU A 141 -2.81 -3.23 16.78
N LEU A 142 -3.83 -2.39 16.64
CA LEU A 142 -4.23 -1.85 15.34
C LEU A 142 -3.11 -1.02 14.68
N VAL A 143 -2.46 -0.12 15.43
CA VAL A 143 -1.39 0.74 14.91
C VAL A 143 -0.15 -0.07 14.52
N VAL A 144 0.27 -1.02 15.36
CA VAL A 144 1.43 -1.88 15.09
C VAL A 144 1.15 -2.80 13.90
N HIS A 145 -0.06 -3.38 13.83
CA HIS A 145 -0.47 -4.18 12.67
C HIS A 145 -0.43 -3.37 11.37
N LEU A 146 -1.01 -2.15 11.36
CA LEU A 146 -1.03 -1.32 10.17
C LEU A 146 0.38 -0.92 9.72
N ALA A 147 1.32 -0.69 10.64
CA ALA A 147 2.71 -0.42 10.30
C ALA A 147 3.38 -1.62 9.60
N HIS A 148 3.12 -2.84 10.07
CA HIS A 148 3.59 -4.06 9.41
C HIS A 148 2.94 -4.26 8.03
N HIS A 149 1.64 -4.05 7.93
CA HIS A 149 0.86 -4.09 6.69
C HIS A 149 1.43 -3.13 5.63
N ASP A 150 1.72 -1.90 6.01
CA ASP A 150 2.37 -0.90 5.17
C ASP A 150 3.74 -1.36 4.63
N ARG A 151 4.58 -1.95 5.49
CA ARG A 151 5.88 -2.49 5.06
C ARG A 151 5.72 -3.56 4.00
N ASN A 152 4.75 -4.47 4.18
CA ASN A 152 4.48 -5.54 3.23
C ASN A 152 4.03 -4.99 1.87
N HIS A 153 3.07 -4.07 1.86
CA HIS A 153 2.56 -3.46 0.63
C HIS A 153 3.58 -2.56 -0.06
N THR A 154 4.36 -1.80 0.71
CA THR A 154 5.46 -1.01 0.16
C THR A 154 6.50 -1.89 -0.53
N ALA A 155 6.86 -3.02 0.09
CA ALA A 155 7.77 -4.00 -0.54
C ALA A 155 7.15 -4.67 -1.78
N GLN A 156 5.82 -4.86 -1.82
CA GLN A 156 5.14 -5.34 -3.04
C GLN A 156 5.25 -4.31 -4.17
N VAL A 157 4.95 -3.04 -3.90
CA VAL A 157 5.09 -1.95 -4.88
C VAL A 157 6.52 -1.86 -5.39
N GLU A 158 7.53 -1.93 -4.51
CA GLU A 158 8.94 -1.89 -4.89
C GLU A 158 9.34 -3.07 -5.81
N ARG A 159 8.87 -4.28 -5.53
CA ARG A 159 9.09 -5.44 -6.43
C ARG A 159 8.45 -5.24 -7.81
N ILE A 160 7.22 -4.72 -7.85
CA ILE A 160 6.51 -4.44 -9.11
C ILE A 160 7.25 -3.38 -9.93
N THR A 161 7.59 -2.24 -9.34
CA THR A 161 8.28 -1.14 -10.03
C THR A 161 9.64 -1.57 -10.56
N SER A 162 10.42 -2.29 -9.75
CA SER A 162 11.71 -2.86 -10.17
C SER A 162 11.58 -3.87 -11.32
N ALA A 163 10.53 -4.68 -11.32
CA ALA A 163 10.28 -5.63 -12.44
C ALA A 163 9.94 -4.88 -13.74
N LEU A 164 9.12 -3.84 -13.66
CA LEU A 164 8.74 -3.01 -14.80
C LEU A 164 9.94 -2.25 -15.38
N GLU A 165 10.81 -1.72 -14.54
CA GLU A 165 12.05 -1.05 -14.98
C GLU A 165 12.98 -2.01 -15.72
N ARG A 166 13.21 -3.22 -15.19
CA ARG A 166 14.02 -4.25 -15.85
C ARG A 166 13.45 -4.63 -17.21
N ALA A 167 12.13 -4.84 -17.30
CA ALA A 167 11.46 -5.13 -18.57
C ALA A 167 11.60 -3.99 -19.59
N GLY A 168 11.46 -2.75 -19.13
CA GLY A 168 11.63 -1.55 -19.97
C GLY A 168 13.07 -1.41 -20.52
N LYS A 169 14.09 -1.67 -19.71
CA LYS A 169 15.51 -1.65 -20.15
C LYS A 169 15.77 -2.74 -21.20
N LYS A 170 15.28 -3.97 -20.97
CA LYS A 170 15.41 -5.08 -21.92
C LYS A 170 14.76 -4.76 -23.27
N ASN A 171 13.57 -4.20 -23.27
CA ASN A 171 12.86 -3.82 -24.51
C ASN A 171 13.60 -2.71 -25.29
N LYS A 172 14.15 -1.70 -24.59
CA LYS A 172 14.94 -0.64 -25.23
C LYS A 172 16.21 -1.19 -25.90
N SER A 173 16.94 -2.10 -25.23
CA SER A 173 18.15 -2.72 -25.79
C SER A 173 17.83 -3.58 -27.02
N THR A 174 16.79 -4.39 -27.00
CA THR A 174 16.34 -5.20 -28.12
C THR A 174 15.93 -4.33 -29.31
N LYS A 175 15.17 -3.24 -29.06
CA LYS A 175 14.78 -2.29 -30.12
C LYS A 175 15.98 -1.62 -30.77
N LYS A 176 17.01 -1.24 -29.96
CA LYS A 176 18.26 -0.66 -30.46
C LYS A 176 19.06 -1.64 -31.34
N ARG A 177 19.15 -2.93 -30.93
CA ARG A 177 19.80 -4.00 -31.71
C ARG A 177 19.08 -4.23 -33.04
N ARG A 178 17.73 -4.34 -33.03
CA ARG A 178 16.92 -4.51 -34.25
C ARG A 178 17.07 -3.33 -35.23
N LYS A 179 17.09 -2.08 -34.71
CA LYS A 179 17.32 -0.87 -35.53
C LYS A 179 18.70 -0.88 -36.19
N LYS A 180 19.75 -1.28 -35.44
CA LYS A 180 21.12 -1.39 -35.93
C LYS A 180 21.25 -2.47 -37.04
N ALA A 181 20.65 -3.63 -36.84
CA ALA A 181 20.63 -4.73 -37.81
C ALA A 181 19.92 -4.33 -39.13
N ARG A 182 18.73 -3.68 -39.04
CA ARG A 182 18.01 -3.16 -40.21
C ARG A 182 18.83 -2.11 -40.98
N LYS A 183 19.55 -1.22 -40.27
CA LYS A 183 20.42 -0.21 -40.92
C LYS A 183 21.60 -0.86 -41.64
N ALA A 184 22.20 -1.91 -41.07
CA ALA A 184 23.30 -2.65 -41.67
C ALA A 184 22.84 -3.44 -42.90
N GLY A 185 21.67 -4.11 -42.85
CA GLY A 185 21.10 -4.82 -44.01
C GLY A 185 20.79 -3.91 -45.20
N ARG A 186 20.18 -2.72 -44.94
CA ARG A 186 19.94 -1.72 -46.04
C ARG A 186 21.22 -1.18 -46.65
N LYS A 187 22.36 -1.16 -45.92
CA LYS A 187 23.65 -0.72 -46.49
C LYS A 187 24.31 -1.79 -47.36
N ARG A 188 24.03 -3.10 -47.10
CA ARG A 188 24.51 -4.23 -47.90
C ARG A 188 23.74 -4.38 -49.23
N SER A 189 22.44 -4.09 -49.27
CA SER A 189 21.60 -4.21 -50.48
C SER A 189 21.73 -3.03 -51.46
N ARG A 190 22.52 -1.99 -51.11
CA ARG A 190 22.79 -0.82 -51.95
C ARG A 190 24.23 -0.83 -52.57
N ARG A 191 24.97 -1.89 -52.33
CA ARG A 191 26.26 -2.20 -52.96
C ARG A 191 26.08 -3.39 -53.92
#